data_8b152cfadb7544c41d35b518ddf5ab60
#
_entry.id   8b152cfadb7544c41d35b518ddf5ab60
#
_cell.length_a   1.000
_cell.length_b   1.000
_cell.length_c   1.000
_cell.angle_alpha   90.00
_cell.angle_beta   90.00
_cell.angle_gamma   90.00
#
_symmetry.space_group_name_H-M   'P 1'
#
loop_
_entity.id
_entity.type
_entity.pdbx_description
1 polymer ?
#
loop_
_entity_poly.entity_id
_entity_poly.type
_entity_poly.pdbx_seq_one_letter_code
_entity_poly.pdbx_strand_id
1 'polypeptide(L)'
;MKQILNRIFSVKRYLLRLIVPLVMVIFGNSVLTTPALATGVYQIPNLTANGSNWIVDQGEIISRASEGKMSSAFDNLAKKTGNEVRFVTIRRLDYGETPESFSQALFKKWFPTPAEQANQTLLVLDTVTNGTAIITGEQVKSLLTDAIAESVVSETLGVPLREGNKYNQAFVDASDRLVAVLSGEPDPGPPEVTETVQVEGTFTKAEDTDKGNATAWVVGLLIAATIIPMATYFVYQVRQPSSDG
;
A
#
# COMPACT_ATOMS: atom_id res chain seq x y z
N MET A 1 -6.66 57.09 -32.54
CA MET A 1 -5.59 56.13 -32.48
C MET A 1 -5.08 55.78 -31.08
N LYS A 2 -4.78 56.74 -30.18
CA LYS A 2 -4.29 56.47 -28.82
C LYS A 2 -5.27 55.67 -27.89
N GLN A 3 -6.58 55.84 -28.06
CA GLN A 3 -7.57 55.11 -27.21
C GLN A 3 -7.66 53.62 -27.59
N ILE A 4 -7.49 53.24 -28.83
CA ILE A 4 -7.51 51.83 -29.27
C ILE A 4 -6.26 51.12 -28.77
N LEU A 5 -5.09 51.76 -28.82
CA LEU A 5 -3.85 51.21 -28.28
C LEU A 5 -3.94 50.95 -26.79
N ASN A 6 -4.52 51.87 -25.99
CA ASN A 6 -4.69 51.72 -24.55
C ASN A 6 -5.63 50.54 -24.19
N ARG A 7 -6.69 50.34 -24.97
CA ARG A 7 -7.59 49.19 -24.81
C ARG A 7 -6.90 47.84 -25.06
N ILE A 8 -6.09 47.78 -26.12
CA ILE A 8 -5.33 46.57 -26.45
C ILE A 8 -4.28 46.26 -25.36
N PHE A 9 -3.60 47.29 -24.83
CA PHE A 9 -2.62 47.10 -23.75
C PHE A 9 -3.29 46.72 -22.41
N SER A 10 -4.53 47.18 -22.13
CA SER A 10 -5.26 46.78 -20.91
C SER A 10 -5.74 45.32 -21.01
N VAL A 11 -6.28 44.89 -22.17
CA VAL A 11 -6.72 43.52 -22.40
C VAL A 11 -5.53 42.56 -22.29
N LYS A 12 -4.37 42.92 -22.89
CA LYS A 12 -3.15 42.11 -22.76
C LYS A 12 -2.67 41.92 -21.32
N ARG A 13 -2.79 42.96 -20.48
CA ARG A 13 -2.45 42.92 -19.06
C ARG A 13 -3.42 42.03 -18.25
N TYR A 14 -4.72 42.09 -18.52
CA TYR A 14 -5.71 41.24 -17.91
C TYR A 14 -5.55 39.77 -18.33
N LEU A 15 -5.30 39.54 -19.62
CA LEU A 15 -5.05 38.20 -20.16
C LEU A 15 -3.79 37.57 -19.52
N LEU A 16 -2.71 38.34 -19.39
CA LEU A 16 -1.47 37.89 -18.76
C LEU A 16 -1.67 37.56 -17.27
N ARG A 17 -2.46 38.36 -16.53
CA ARG A 17 -2.79 38.11 -15.13
C ARG A 17 -3.66 36.87 -14.92
N LEU A 18 -4.37 36.43 -15.94
CA LEU A 18 -5.22 35.24 -15.90
C LEU A 18 -4.46 33.99 -16.39
N ILE A 19 -3.61 34.15 -17.39
CA ILE A 19 -2.81 33.05 -17.95
C ILE A 19 -1.69 32.61 -16.98
N VAL A 20 -1.01 33.55 -16.33
CA VAL A 20 0.10 33.22 -15.42
C VAL A 20 -0.32 32.30 -14.28
N PRO A 21 -1.40 32.57 -13.51
CA PRO A 21 -1.84 31.64 -12.45
C PRO A 21 -2.37 30.31 -13.02
N LEU A 22 -3.01 30.33 -14.21
CA LEU A 22 -3.49 29.11 -14.86
C LEU A 22 -2.31 28.21 -15.27
N VAL A 23 -1.26 28.79 -15.85
CA VAL A 23 -0.02 28.07 -16.18
C VAL A 23 0.66 27.55 -14.92
N MET A 24 0.71 28.34 -13.84
CA MET A 24 1.25 27.90 -12.55
C MET A 24 0.50 26.71 -11.96
N VAL A 25 -0.84 26.70 -12.07
CA VAL A 25 -1.66 25.55 -11.61
C VAL A 25 -1.41 24.32 -12.48
N ILE A 26 -1.30 24.47 -13.80
CA ILE A 26 -1.05 23.34 -14.71
C ILE A 26 0.36 22.75 -14.48
N PHE A 27 1.38 23.60 -14.38
CA PHE A 27 2.76 23.16 -14.14
C PHE A 27 2.97 22.68 -12.69
N GLY A 28 2.31 23.28 -11.70
CA GLY A 28 2.38 22.86 -10.30
C GLY A 28 1.85 21.43 -10.07
N ASN A 29 0.80 21.05 -10.77
CA ASN A 29 0.28 19.68 -10.71
C ASN A 29 1.18 18.64 -11.39
N SER A 30 1.96 19.02 -12.38
CA SER A 30 2.86 18.11 -13.09
C SER A 30 4.08 17.67 -12.26
N VAL A 31 4.44 18.41 -11.22
CA VAL A 31 5.61 18.13 -10.36
C VAL A 31 5.26 17.17 -9.23
N LEU A 32 3.95 16.99 -8.92
CA LEU A 32 3.48 16.18 -7.80
C LEU A 32 3.06 14.75 -8.19
N THR A 33 3.14 14.39 -9.47
CA THR A 33 2.89 13.01 -9.89
C THR A 33 4.14 12.18 -9.65
N THR A 34 4.26 11.59 -8.47
CA THR A 34 5.18 10.45 -8.28
C THR A 34 4.72 9.34 -9.24
N PRO A 35 5.58 8.86 -10.15
CA PRO A 35 5.22 7.71 -10.96
C PRO A 35 4.87 6.55 -10.03
N ALA A 36 3.71 5.96 -10.21
CA ALA A 36 3.34 4.71 -9.55
C ALA A 36 4.20 3.61 -10.18
N LEU A 37 5.44 3.47 -9.71
CA LEU A 37 6.36 2.44 -10.18
C LEU A 37 5.88 1.10 -9.63
N ALA A 38 5.39 0.25 -10.51
CA ALA A 38 5.27 -1.17 -10.26
C ALA A 38 6.67 -1.78 -10.19
N THR A 39 6.86 -2.79 -9.34
CA THR A 39 8.16 -3.39 -9.07
C THR A 39 8.30 -4.70 -9.83
N GLY A 40 9.20 -4.74 -10.79
CA GLY A 40 9.62 -5.97 -11.44
C GLY A 40 10.81 -6.62 -10.74
N VAL A 41 11.02 -7.91 -10.98
CA VAL A 41 12.14 -8.69 -10.41
C VAL A 41 13.51 -8.06 -10.70
N TYR A 42 13.65 -7.35 -11.83
CA TYR A 42 14.90 -6.69 -12.23
C TYR A 42 15.28 -5.51 -11.32
N GLN A 43 14.33 -4.92 -10.60
CA GLN A 43 14.56 -3.81 -9.66
C GLN A 43 15.01 -4.27 -8.27
N ILE A 44 14.79 -5.55 -7.97
CA ILE A 44 15.20 -6.11 -6.68
C ILE A 44 16.73 -6.31 -6.69
N PRO A 45 17.46 -5.88 -5.64
CA PRO A 45 18.89 -6.10 -5.52
C PRO A 45 19.26 -7.58 -5.69
N ASN A 46 20.42 -7.85 -6.30
CA ASN A 46 20.93 -9.21 -6.38
C ASN A 46 21.43 -9.67 -5.02
N LEU A 47 20.89 -10.78 -4.55
CA LEU A 47 21.37 -11.47 -3.36
C LEU A 47 21.95 -12.83 -3.78
N THR A 48 22.79 -13.38 -2.92
CA THR A 48 23.42 -14.69 -3.13
C THR A 48 23.16 -15.56 -1.91
N ALA A 49 23.24 -16.87 -2.10
CA ALA A 49 23.27 -17.81 -1.00
C ALA A 49 24.42 -17.49 -0.03
N ASN A 50 24.25 -17.80 1.24
CA ASN A 50 25.17 -17.46 2.32
C ASN A 50 25.42 -15.94 2.55
N GLY A 51 24.57 -15.08 1.96
CA GLY A 51 24.60 -13.64 2.21
C GLY A 51 23.84 -13.28 3.48
N SER A 52 24.22 -12.15 4.11
CA SER A 52 23.63 -11.66 5.37
C SER A 52 22.41 -10.75 5.17
N ASN A 53 21.97 -10.54 3.95
CA ASN A 53 20.78 -9.72 3.67
C ASN A 53 19.52 -10.61 3.70
N TRP A 54 18.86 -10.60 4.84
CA TRP A 54 17.70 -11.44 5.10
C TRP A 54 16.37 -10.77 4.70
N ILE A 55 16.34 -9.43 4.68
CA ILE A 55 15.11 -8.66 4.46
C ILE A 55 15.36 -7.60 3.40
N VAL A 56 14.47 -7.54 2.41
CA VAL A 56 14.41 -6.49 1.38
C VAL A 56 13.04 -5.82 1.48
N ASP A 57 12.99 -4.71 2.20
CA ASP A 57 11.75 -3.97 2.45
C ASP A 57 11.59 -2.79 1.48
N GLN A 58 11.13 -3.06 0.25
CA GLN A 58 10.79 -2.01 -0.71
C GLN A 58 9.38 -1.43 -0.48
N GLY A 59 8.57 -2.13 0.29
CA GLY A 59 7.27 -1.63 0.74
C GLY A 59 7.36 -0.58 1.83
N GLU A 60 8.53 -0.47 2.52
CA GLU A 60 8.78 0.44 3.65
C GLU A 60 7.76 0.23 4.80
N ILE A 61 7.39 -1.03 5.06
CA ILE A 61 6.37 -1.41 6.03
C ILE A 61 6.93 -2.05 7.30
N ILE A 62 8.21 -2.45 7.28
CA ILE A 62 8.86 -3.12 8.39
C ILE A 62 9.63 -2.11 9.22
N SER A 63 9.35 -2.05 10.52
CA SER A 63 10.10 -1.18 11.43
C SER A 63 11.54 -1.68 11.60
N ARG A 64 12.49 -0.77 11.82
CA ARG A 64 13.89 -1.13 12.07
C ARG A 64 14.08 -2.10 13.24
N ALA A 65 13.22 -2.00 14.27
CA ALA A 65 13.26 -2.91 15.41
C ALA A 65 12.84 -4.33 15.01
N SER A 66 11.77 -4.47 14.25
CA SER A 66 11.30 -5.76 13.72
C SER A 66 12.31 -6.35 12.74
N GLU A 67 12.84 -5.54 11.83
CA GLU A 67 13.89 -5.94 10.88
C GLU A 67 15.12 -6.47 11.60
N GLY A 68 15.61 -5.76 12.62
CA GLY A 68 16.76 -6.18 13.43
C GLY A 68 16.51 -7.49 14.17
N LYS A 69 15.30 -7.66 14.76
CA LYS A 69 14.92 -8.91 15.44
C LYS A 69 14.92 -10.09 14.45
N MET A 70 14.22 -9.96 13.35
CA MET A 70 14.09 -11.02 12.33
C MET A 70 15.46 -11.34 11.68
N SER A 71 16.23 -10.33 11.31
CA SER A 71 17.56 -10.52 10.72
C SER A 71 18.50 -11.28 11.65
N SER A 72 18.48 -10.98 12.95
CA SER A 72 19.26 -11.72 13.94
C SER A 72 18.80 -13.17 14.09
N ALA A 73 17.48 -13.40 14.03
CA ALA A 73 16.90 -14.75 14.09
C ALA A 73 17.29 -15.59 12.86
N PHE A 74 17.21 -15.02 11.66
CA PHE A 74 17.61 -15.68 10.42
C PHE A 74 19.11 -15.94 10.32
N ASP A 75 19.94 -15.00 10.77
CA ASP A 75 21.38 -15.21 10.85
C ASP A 75 21.76 -16.36 11.78
N ASN A 76 21.11 -16.44 12.94
CA ASN A 76 21.28 -17.54 13.88
C ASN A 76 20.79 -18.89 13.31
N LEU A 77 19.64 -18.90 12.62
CA LEU A 77 19.13 -20.09 11.94
C LEU A 77 20.11 -20.59 10.91
N ALA A 78 20.57 -19.71 10.00
CA ALA A 78 21.51 -20.06 8.95
C ALA A 78 22.83 -20.64 9.52
N LYS A 79 23.37 -20.05 10.58
CA LYS A 79 24.57 -20.52 11.24
C LYS A 79 24.41 -21.88 11.91
N LYS A 80 23.23 -22.19 12.44
CA LYS A 80 22.97 -23.43 13.18
C LYS A 80 22.58 -24.60 12.26
N THR A 81 21.79 -24.33 11.23
CA THR A 81 21.13 -25.38 10.42
C THR A 81 21.56 -25.37 8.95
N GLY A 82 22.09 -24.25 8.47
CA GLY A 82 22.32 -24.00 7.06
C GLY A 82 21.05 -23.62 6.29
N ASN A 83 19.86 -23.64 6.91
CA ASN A 83 18.63 -23.17 6.29
C ASN A 83 18.58 -21.63 6.31
N GLU A 84 18.23 -21.04 5.19
CA GLU A 84 18.18 -19.60 5.00
C GLU A 84 16.76 -19.13 4.69
N VAL A 85 16.33 -18.06 5.35
CA VAL A 85 15.03 -17.41 5.12
C VAL A 85 15.25 -15.99 4.65
N ARG A 86 14.54 -15.59 3.61
CA ARG A 86 14.53 -14.21 3.12
C ARG A 86 13.11 -13.68 2.99
N PHE A 87 12.89 -12.47 3.47
CA PHE A 87 11.65 -11.74 3.32
C PHE A 87 11.82 -10.61 2.33
N VAL A 88 10.84 -10.46 1.44
CA VAL A 88 10.77 -9.38 0.46
C VAL A 88 9.40 -8.73 0.54
N THR A 89 9.40 -7.43 0.76
CA THR A 89 8.18 -6.64 0.59
C THR A 89 8.32 -5.75 -0.63
N ILE A 90 7.27 -5.64 -1.38
CA ILE A 90 7.18 -4.78 -2.56
C ILE A 90 5.94 -3.93 -2.47
N ARG A 91 5.98 -2.73 -3.06
CA ARG A 91 4.84 -1.82 -3.01
C ARG A 91 3.72 -2.27 -3.94
N ARG A 92 4.04 -2.66 -5.16
CA ARG A 92 3.10 -3.12 -6.19
C ARG A 92 3.85 -3.97 -7.21
N LEU A 93 3.28 -5.08 -7.60
CA LEU A 93 3.76 -5.91 -8.71
C LEU A 93 3.55 -5.24 -10.08
N ASP A 94 4.39 -5.59 -11.04
CA ASP A 94 4.17 -5.24 -12.45
C ASP A 94 2.85 -5.83 -12.97
N TYR A 95 2.30 -5.19 -14.00
CA TYR A 95 1.02 -5.61 -14.58
C TYR A 95 1.11 -7.06 -15.11
N GLY A 96 0.16 -7.88 -14.67
CA GLY A 96 0.10 -9.30 -15.05
C GLY A 96 0.94 -10.25 -14.20
N GLU A 97 1.76 -9.72 -13.26
CA GLU A 97 2.48 -10.54 -12.28
C GLU A 97 1.59 -10.88 -11.09
N THR A 98 1.82 -12.08 -10.55
CA THR A 98 1.26 -12.51 -9.26
C THR A 98 2.37 -12.65 -8.22
N PRO A 99 2.07 -12.65 -6.91
CA PRO A 99 3.09 -12.92 -5.90
C PRO A 99 3.86 -14.22 -6.15
N GLU A 100 3.19 -15.25 -6.65
CA GLU A 100 3.77 -16.55 -6.95
C GLU A 100 4.73 -16.48 -8.15
N SER A 101 4.29 -15.86 -9.28
CA SER A 101 5.13 -15.72 -10.48
C SER A 101 6.37 -14.88 -10.19
N PHE A 102 6.18 -13.78 -9.47
CA PHE A 102 7.26 -12.90 -9.03
C PHE A 102 8.25 -13.63 -8.11
N SER A 103 7.75 -14.35 -7.10
CA SER A 103 8.58 -15.10 -6.16
C SER A 103 9.40 -16.16 -6.86
N GLN A 104 8.81 -16.91 -7.81
CA GLN A 104 9.50 -17.92 -8.60
C GLN A 104 10.62 -17.31 -9.45
N ALA A 105 10.34 -16.19 -10.12
CA ALA A 105 11.32 -15.49 -10.94
C ALA A 105 12.47 -14.92 -10.09
N LEU A 106 12.15 -14.32 -8.93
CA LEU A 106 13.13 -13.80 -8.00
C LEU A 106 14.00 -14.90 -7.38
N PHE A 107 13.40 -16.01 -6.99
CA PHE A 107 14.09 -17.17 -6.43
C PHE A 107 15.11 -17.74 -7.41
N LYS A 108 14.73 -17.90 -8.69
CA LYS A 108 15.64 -18.33 -9.76
C LYS A 108 16.73 -17.30 -10.06
N LYS A 109 16.42 -16.00 -9.95
CA LYS A 109 17.40 -14.93 -10.15
C LYS A 109 18.48 -14.95 -9.06
N TRP A 110 18.08 -15.13 -7.81
CA TRP A 110 19.02 -15.12 -6.68
C TRP A 110 19.78 -16.42 -6.51
N PHE A 111 19.14 -17.56 -6.86
CA PHE A 111 19.66 -18.91 -6.70
C PHE A 111 19.56 -19.66 -8.03
N PRO A 112 20.50 -19.42 -8.97
CA PRO A 112 20.39 -19.96 -10.32
C PRO A 112 20.58 -21.48 -10.40
N THR A 113 21.20 -22.11 -9.40
CA THR A 113 21.43 -23.56 -9.38
C THR A 113 20.57 -24.28 -8.35
N PRO A 114 20.19 -25.57 -8.62
CA PRO A 114 19.45 -26.37 -7.64
C PRO A 114 20.16 -26.49 -6.28
N ALA A 115 21.49 -26.51 -6.28
CA ALA A 115 22.28 -26.59 -5.06
C ALA A 115 22.15 -25.32 -4.21
N GLU A 116 22.12 -24.14 -4.85
CA GLU A 116 21.91 -22.86 -4.16
C GLU A 116 20.47 -22.71 -3.67
N GLN A 117 19.51 -23.33 -4.34
CA GLN A 117 18.08 -23.29 -3.96
C GLN A 117 17.77 -24.21 -2.78
N ALA A 118 18.53 -25.26 -2.60
CA ALA A 118 18.16 -26.44 -1.81
C ALA A 118 17.67 -26.11 -0.38
N ASN A 119 18.36 -25.21 0.30
CA ASN A 119 18.11 -24.82 1.70
C ASN A 119 17.53 -23.41 1.86
N GLN A 120 16.98 -22.84 0.78
CA GLN A 120 16.43 -21.49 0.76
C GLN A 120 14.92 -21.48 0.99
N THR A 121 14.46 -20.44 1.70
CA THR A 121 13.05 -20.08 1.82
C THR A 121 12.90 -18.61 1.47
N LEU A 122 12.04 -18.28 0.52
CA LEU A 122 11.71 -16.93 0.11
C LEU A 122 10.24 -16.65 0.36
N LEU A 123 9.94 -15.62 1.14
CA LEU A 123 8.59 -15.11 1.38
C LEU A 123 8.48 -13.70 0.78
N VAL A 124 7.45 -13.48 -0.03
CA VAL A 124 7.17 -12.20 -0.70
C VAL A 124 5.80 -11.69 -0.30
N LEU A 125 5.69 -10.38 -0.09
CA LEU A 125 4.44 -9.66 0.13
C LEU A 125 4.33 -8.47 -0.82
N ASP A 126 3.22 -8.37 -1.55
CA ASP A 126 2.76 -7.15 -2.22
C ASP A 126 1.89 -6.34 -1.26
N THR A 127 2.31 -5.12 -0.90
CA THR A 127 1.63 -4.30 0.11
C THR A 127 0.35 -3.65 -0.39
N VAL A 128 0.13 -3.57 -1.70
CA VAL A 128 -1.11 -3.00 -2.27
C VAL A 128 -2.24 -4.00 -2.23
N THR A 129 -1.96 -5.27 -2.53
CA THR A 129 -2.98 -6.33 -2.57
C THR A 129 -3.01 -7.18 -1.31
N ASN A 130 -1.99 -7.06 -0.43
CA ASN A 130 -1.67 -8.01 0.63
C ASN A 130 -1.48 -9.45 0.10
N GLY A 131 -1.17 -9.56 -1.18
CA GLY A 131 -0.86 -10.84 -1.80
C GLY A 131 0.48 -11.36 -1.32
N THR A 132 0.53 -12.62 -0.91
CA THR A 132 1.70 -13.28 -0.33
C THR A 132 2.03 -14.55 -1.09
N ALA A 133 3.31 -14.86 -1.18
CA ALA A 133 3.78 -16.15 -1.68
C ALA A 133 5.03 -16.61 -0.92
N ILE A 134 5.18 -17.93 -0.80
CA ILE A 134 6.36 -18.54 -0.22
C ILE A 134 6.91 -19.60 -1.18
N ILE A 135 8.23 -19.59 -1.37
CA ILE A 135 8.95 -20.59 -2.17
C ILE A 135 10.00 -21.25 -1.29
N THR A 136 10.08 -22.58 -1.38
CA THR A 136 10.98 -23.41 -0.58
C THR A 136 11.85 -24.27 -1.47
N GLY A 137 13.12 -24.42 -1.09
CA GLY A 137 14.04 -25.35 -1.71
C GLY A 137 13.76 -26.81 -1.30
N GLU A 138 14.28 -27.76 -2.05
CA GLU A 138 13.97 -29.19 -1.87
C GLU A 138 14.39 -29.74 -0.49
N GLN A 139 15.53 -29.28 0.07
CA GLN A 139 15.97 -29.74 1.39
C GLN A 139 15.08 -29.15 2.51
N VAL A 140 14.59 -27.94 2.32
CA VAL A 140 13.70 -27.26 3.29
C VAL A 140 12.36 -27.98 3.41
N LYS A 141 11.84 -28.57 2.33
CA LYS A 141 10.52 -29.24 2.30
C LYS A 141 10.38 -30.41 3.28
N SER A 142 11.49 -31.00 3.69
CA SER A 142 11.48 -32.04 4.72
C SER A 142 11.05 -31.56 6.10
N LEU A 143 11.29 -30.28 6.38
CA LEU A 143 10.91 -29.59 7.64
C LEU A 143 9.69 -28.70 7.42
N LEU A 144 9.75 -27.81 6.44
CA LEU A 144 8.69 -26.90 6.05
C LEU A 144 7.89 -27.51 4.90
N THR A 145 6.93 -28.34 5.25
CA THR A 145 6.04 -28.97 4.25
C THR A 145 5.20 -27.91 3.54
N ASP A 146 4.68 -28.23 2.35
CA ASP A 146 3.81 -27.31 1.60
C ASP A 146 2.58 -26.86 2.40
N ALA A 147 2.03 -27.74 3.25
CA ALA A 147 0.91 -27.40 4.13
C ALA A 147 1.29 -26.38 5.21
N ILE A 148 2.48 -26.52 5.83
CA ILE A 148 2.97 -25.55 6.81
C ILE A 148 3.30 -24.23 6.12
N ALA A 149 3.94 -24.27 4.96
CA ALA A 149 4.28 -23.08 4.18
C ALA A 149 3.02 -22.29 3.79
N GLU A 150 1.98 -22.98 3.32
CA GLU A 150 0.68 -22.35 3.01
C GLU A 150 0.02 -21.78 4.25
N SER A 151 0.04 -22.46 5.39
CA SER A 151 -0.49 -21.96 6.66
C SER A 151 0.29 -20.72 7.16
N VAL A 152 1.60 -20.65 6.94
CA VAL A 152 2.41 -19.47 7.28
C VAL A 152 1.91 -18.25 6.50
N VAL A 153 1.68 -18.36 5.19
CA VAL A 153 1.25 -17.21 4.37
C VAL A 153 -0.22 -16.87 4.54
N SER A 154 -1.11 -17.87 4.65
CA SER A 154 -2.55 -17.65 4.71
C SER A 154 -3.06 -17.29 6.11
N GLU A 155 -2.45 -17.86 7.15
CA GLU A 155 -2.90 -17.73 8.53
C GLU A 155 -1.96 -16.86 9.36
N THR A 156 -0.68 -17.22 9.48
CA THR A 156 0.27 -16.48 10.33
C THR A 156 0.48 -15.05 9.83
N LEU A 157 0.69 -14.90 8.53
CA LEU A 157 0.82 -13.59 7.90
C LEU A 157 -0.56 -12.98 7.58
N GLY A 158 -1.40 -13.78 6.94
CA GLY A 158 -2.64 -13.29 6.33
C GLY A 158 -3.67 -12.78 7.34
N VAL A 159 -3.77 -13.36 8.54
CA VAL A 159 -4.75 -12.93 9.54
C VAL A 159 -4.42 -11.53 10.07
N PRO A 160 -3.21 -11.23 10.59
CA PRO A 160 -2.87 -9.88 11.05
C PRO A 160 -2.97 -8.81 9.93
N LEU A 161 -2.70 -9.19 8.68
CA LEU A 161 -2.84 -8.28 7.54
C LEU A 161 -4.30 -7.90 7.28
N ARG A 162 -5.21 -8.87 7.33
CA ARG A 162 -6.66 -8.63 7.18
C ARG A 162 -7.26 -7.85 8.33
N GLU A 163 -6.72 -8.00 9.54
CA GLU A 163 -7.20 -7.33 10.77
C GLU A 163 -6.72 -5.87 10.92
N GLY A 164 -6.14 -5.27 9.91
CA GLY A 164 -5.76 -3.87 9.95
C GLY A 164 -4.30 -3.61 9.56
N ASN A 165 -3.77 -4.38 8.63
CA ASN A 165 -2.43 -4.19 8.09
C ASN A 165 -1.33 -4.18 9.16
N LYS A 166 -1.41 -5.12 10.11
CA LYS A 166 -0.45 -5.26 11.21
C LYS A 166 0.86 -5.89 10.71
N TYR A 167 1.51 -5.26 9.74
CA TYR A 167 2.68 -5.80 9.03
C TYR A 167 3.80 -6.26 9.97
N ASN A 168 4.20 -5.43 10.92
CA ASN A 168 5.30 -5.77 11.84
C ASN A 168 5.00 -7.04 12.65
N GLN A 169 3.79 -7.17 13.17
CA GLN A 169 3.36 -8.36 13.89
C GLN A 169 3.36 -9.57 12.96
N ALA A 170 2.70 -9.47 11.79
CA ALA A 170 2.61 -10.53 10.80
C ALA A 170 3.99 -11.10 10.43
N PHE A 171 4.95 -10.24 10.11
CA PHE A 171 6.29 -10.67 9.73
C PHE A 171 7.09 -11.24 10.90
N VAL A 172 6.96 -10.69 12.11
CA VAL A 172 7.63 -11.22 13.31
C VAL A 172 7.07 -12.61 13.64
N ASP A 173 5.74 -12.78 13.64
CA ASP A 173 5.10 -14.07 13.93
C ASP A 173 5.47 -15.12 12.88
N ALA A 174 5.49 -14.75 11.58
CA ALA A 174 5.96 -15.63 10.51
C ALA A 174 7.44 -15.99 10.65
N SER A 175 8.28 -15.03 11.04
CA SER A 175 9.70 -15.26 11.32
C SER A 175 9.90 -16.25 12.46
N ASP A 176 9.24 -16.03 13.58
CA ASP A 176 9.37 -16.87 14.76
C ASP A 176 8.89 -18.31 14.46
N ARG A 177 7.78 -18.48 13.72
CA ARG A 177 7.27 -19.80 13.28
C ARG A 177 8.23 -20.50 12.30
N LEU A 178 8.70 -19.77 11.28
CA LEU A 178 9.63 -20.36 10.29
C LEU A 178 10.96 -20.77 10.94
N VAL A 179 11.47 -19.95 11.87
CA VAL A 179 12.71 -20.29 12.60
C VAL A 179 12.51 -21.54 13.45
N ALA A 180 11.41 -21.70 14.16
CA ALA A 180 11.12 -22.90 14.94
C ALA A 180 11.09 -24.16 14.04
N VAL A 181 10.27 -24.13 12.97
CA VAL A 181 10.13 -25.26 12.05
C VAL A 181 11.45 -25.61 11.36
N LEU A 182 12.18 -24.62 10.85
CA LEU A 182 13.44 -24.83 10.15
C LEU A 182 14.63 -25.17 11.09
N SER A 183 14.46 -24.96 12.39
CA SER A 183 15.38 -25.47 13.41
C SER A 183 15.10 -26.92 13.79
N GLY A 184 14.04 -27.55 13.24
CA GLY A 184 13.62 -28.90 13.55
C GLY A 184 12.74 -29.01 14.79
N GLU A 185 12.22 -27.89 15.29
CA GLU A 185 11.23 -27.87 16.36
C GLU A 185 9.82 -28.19 15.82
N PRO A 186 8.91 -28.71 16.62
CA PRO A 186 7.51 -28.88 16.22
C PRO A 186 6.91 -27.54 15.74
N ASP A 187 6.08 -27.59 14.70
CA ASP A 187 5.35 -26.39 14.25
C ASP A 187 4.47 -25.82 15.35
N PRO A 188 4.70 -24.59 15.82
CA PRO A 188 3.86 -23.96 16.85
C PRO A 188 2.45 -23.63 16.34
N GLY A 189 2.21 -23.73 15.04
CA GLY A 189 0.96 -23.32 14.41
C GLY A 189 0.84 -21.80 14.23
N PRO A 190 -0.27 -21.32 13.65
CA PRO A 190 -0.57 -19.91 13.55
C PRO A 190 -0.82 -19.33 14.95
N PRO A 191 -0.50 -18.03 15.17
CA PRO A 191 -0.80 -17.38 16.45
C PRO A 191 -2.30 -17.43 16.72
N GLU A 192 -2.66 -17.65 18.00
CA GLU A 192 -4.06 -17.61 18.40
C GLU A 192 -4.63 -16.22 18.10
N VAL A 193 -5.62 -16.18 17.24
CA VAL A 193 -6.38 -14.96 16.97
C VAL A 193 -7.20 -14.69 18.23
N THR A 194 -6.70 -13.83 19.10
CA THR A 194 -7.56 -13.25 20.11
C THR A 194 -8.52 -12.34 19.35
N GLU A 195 -9.71 -12.87 19.01
CA GLU A 195 -10.80 -12.04 18.57
C GLU A 195 -11.07 -11.01 19.68
N THR A 196 -10.39 -9.88 19.60
CA THR A 196 -10.88 -8.67 20.23
C THR A 196 -12.09 -8.27 19.41
N VAL A 197 -13.19 -9.00 19.64
CA VAL A 197 -14.51 -8.55 19.22
C VAL A 197 -14.76 -7.28 20.03
N GLN A 198 -14.29 -6.15 19.52
CA GLN A 198 -14.85 -4.86 19.89
C GLN A 198 -16.26 -4.81 19.32
N VAL A 199 -17.17 -5.55 19.98
CA VAL A 199 -18.60 -5.58 19.63
C VAL A 199 -19.28 -4.26 20.03
N GLU A 200 -18.61 -3.43 20.78
CA GLU A 200 -19.05 -2.07 21.00
C GLU A 200 -18.40 -1.15 19.96
N GLY A 201 -19.10 -1.03 18.84
CA GLY A 201 -18.76 0.01 17.86
C GLY A 201 -18.72 1.36 18.57
N THR A 202 -17.62 2.08 18.42
CA THR A 202 -17.46 3.50 18.83
C THR A 202 -18.48 4.40 18.14
N PHE A 203 -19.38 3.82 17.34
CA PHE A 203 -20.46 4.53 16.69
C PHE A 203 -21.67 4.54 17.64
N THR A 204 -22.04 5.74 18.06
CA THR A 204 -23.31 5.98 18.74
C THR A 204 -24.42 5.33 17.92
N LYS A 205 -25.23 4.45 18.55
CA LYS A 205 -26.37 3.84 17.85
C LYS A 205 -27.24 4.95 17.26
N ALA A 206 -27.83 4.69 16.11
CA ALA A 206 -28.67 5.68 15.41
C ALA A 206 -29.83 6.23 16.29
N GLU A 207 -30.18 5.50 17.33
CA GLU A 207 -31.19 5.86 18.34
C GLU A 207 -30.64 6.88 19.36
N ASP A 208 -29.35 6.84 19.67
CA ASP A 208 -28.69 7.72 20.64
C ASP A 208 -27.99 8.92 19.95
N THR A 209 -28.07 8.99 18.63
CA THR A 209 -27.56 10.16 17.90
C THR A 209 -28.55 11.31 18.10
N ASP A 210 -28.17 12.27 18.93
CA ASP A 210 -28.91 13.52 19.07
C ASP A 210 -29.03 14.14 17.66
N LYS A 211 -30.23 13.98 17.10
CA LYS A 211 -30.61 14.54 15.79
C LYS A 211 -30.75 16.07 15.86
N GLY A 212 -30.06 16.69 16.82
CA GLY A 212 -30.04 18.13 17.00
C GLY A 212 -30.17 18.88 15.69
N ASN A 213 -30.22 20.14 15.64
CA ASN A 213 -30.48 21.00 14.48
C ASN A 213 -29.71 20.69 13.18
N ALA A 214 -28.88 19.61 13.14
CA ALA A 214 -28.10 19.19 11.97
C ALA A 214 -28.97 18.93 10.74
N THR A 215 -30.11 18.24 10.91
CA THR A 215 -31.05 18.01 9.81
C THR A 215 -31.67 19.31 9.31
N ALA A 216 -32.00 20.22 10.22
CA ALA A 216 -32.54 21.53 9.88
C ALA A 216 -31.50 22.38 9.10
N TRP A 217 -30.24 22.33 9.49
CA TRP A 217 -29.14 22.98 8.78
C TRP A 217 -28.91 22.42 7.39
N VAL A 218 -28.93 21.08 7.25
CA VAL A 218 -28.78 20.42 5.93
C VAL A 218 -29.92 20.81 5.01
N VAL A 219 -31.18 20.75 5.49
CA VAL A 219 -32.35 21.16 4.71
C VAL A 219 -32.30 22.65 4.36
N GLY A 220 -31.91 23.51 5.31
CA GLY A 220 -31.74 24.93 5.07
C GLY A 220 -30.69 25.24 4.01
N LEU A 221 -29.55 24.58 4.05
CA LEU A 221 -28.51 24.73 3.03
C LEU A 221 -28.93 24.23 1.65
N LEU A 222 -29.69 23.14 1.57
CA LEU A 222 -30.24 22.64 0.31
C LEU A 222 -31.25 23.61 -0.30
N ILE A 223 -32.12 24.19 0.52
CA ILE A 223 -33.07 25.23 0.08
C ILE A 223 -32.29 26.45 -0.41
N ALA A 224 -31.31 26.93 0.34
CA ALA A 224 -30.49 28.06 -0.05
C ALA A 224 -29.73 27.79 -1.36
N ALA A 225 -29.13 26.64 -1.50
CA ALA A 225 -28.42 26.23 -2.74
C ALA A 225 -29.33 26.19 -3.96
N THR A 226 -30.65 25.95 -3.79
CA THR A 226 -31.63 25.96 -4.88
C THR A 226 -32.14 27.37 -5.17
N ILE A 227 -32.48 28.12 -4.12
CA ILE A 227 -33.14 29.45 -4.27
C ILE A 227 -32.14 30.51 -4.73
N ILE A 228 -30.91 30.53 -4.22
CA ILE A 228 -29.93 31.56 -4.55
C ILE A 228 -29.62 31.62 -6.07
N PRO A 229 -29.31 30.52 -6.77
CA PRO A 229 -29.10 30.56 -8.23
C PRO A 229 -30.33 31.03 -8.99
N MET A 230 -31.52 30.57 -8.59
CA MET A 230 -32.77 30.96 -9.27
C MET A 230 -33.06 32.45 -9.07
N ALA A 231 -32.91 32.95 -7.86
CA ALA A 231 -33.11 34.37 -7.57
C ALA A 231 -32.08 35.25 -8.30
N THR A 232 -30.83 34.82 -8.34
CA THR A 232 -29.77 35.53 -9.05
C THR A 232 -30.04 35.58 -10.54
N TYR A 233 -30.48 34.44 -11.13
CA TYR A 233 -30.86 34.38 -12.54
C TYR A 233 -32.05 35.31 -12.84
N PHE A 234 -33.07 35.28 -11.99
CA PHE A 234 -34.25 36.14 -12.15
C PHE A 234 -33.90 37.63 -12.08
N VAL A 235 -33.10 38.05 -11.09
CA VAL A 235 -32.61 39.43 -10.98
C VAL A 235 -31.78 39.83 -12.18
N TYR A 236 -30.94 38.95 -12.69
CA TYR A 236 -30.17 39.18 -13.91
C TYR A 236 -31.09 39.38 -15.12
N GLN A 237 -32.10 38.53 -15.31
CA GLN A 237 -33.04 38.60 -16.41
C GLN A 237 -33.87 39.88 -16.39
N VAL A 238 -34.36 40.31 -15.19
CA VAL A 238 -35.13 41.55 -15.04
C VAL A 238 -34.28 42.82 -15.30
N ARG A 239 -32.96 42.74 -15.06
CA ARG A 239 -32.02 43.85 -15.29
C ARG A 239 -31.43 43.91 -16.70
N GLN A 240 -31.69 42.93 -17.55
CA GLN A 240 -31.32 43.05 -18.96
C GLN A 240 -32.23 44.11 -19.63
N PRO A 241 -31.66 45.14 -20.26
CA PRO A 241 -32.45 46.07 -21.04
C PRO A 241 -33.01 45.29 -22.25
N SER A 242 -34.34 45.42 -22.48
CA SER A 242 -34.98 44.88 -23.67
C SER A 242 -34.26 45.45 -24.90
N SER A 243 -33.63 44.58 -25.67
CA SER A 243 -33.10 44.96 -26.99
C SER A 243 -34.25 44.86 -28.02
N ASP A 244 -35.23 45.71 -27.88
CA ASP A 244 -36.21 45.97 -28.95
C ASP A 244 -35.70 47.20 -29.70
N GLY A 245 -35.19 46.95 -30.92
CA GLY A 245 -34.75 47.94 -31.87
C GLY A 245 -34.16 47.29 -33.07
#